data_70be022e01cc73ae7358278b41600498
#
_entry.id   70be022e01cc73ae7358278b41600498
#
_cell.length_a   1.000
_cell.length_b   1.000
_cell.length_c   1.000
_cell.angle_alpha   90.00
_cell.angle_beta   90.00
_cell.angle_gamma   90.00
#
_symmetry.space_group_name_H-M   'P 1'
#
loop_
_entity.id
_entity.type
_entity.pdbx_description
1 polymer ?
#
loop_
_entity_poly.entity_id
_entity_poly.type
_entity_poly.pdbx_seq_one_letter_code
_entity_poly.pdbx_strand_id
1 'polypeptide(L)'
;MQVDRIILKLNSKFSNTISTWAAGSCNDLMQLSDRNLDVMSIDSLLIFNQNQVLKQDVQELRTQFDKYQKPILHIDINGTLAVGKSNLDLWIERNKCRSVLIIGADDLVDNVNLERFLNSLN
;
A
#
# COMPACT_ATOMS: atom_id res chain seq x y z
N MET A 1 6.09 7.50 -6.42
CA MET A 1 6.55 6.31 -5.70
C MET A 1 7.49 5.52 -6.61
N GLN A 2 8.72 5.35 -6.19
CA GLN A 2 9.80 4.80 -7.00
C GLN A 2 10.03 3.32 -6.71
N VAL A 3 9.10 2.48 -7.19
CA VAL A 3 9.20 1.02 -7.06
C VAL A 3 9.03 0.38 -8.44
N ASP A 4 9.50 -0.86 -8.60
CA ASP A 4 9.40 -1.55 -9.88
C ASP A 4 7.97 -2.05 -10.13
N ARG A 5 7.29 -2.52 -9.09
CA ARG A 5 5.97 -3.13 -9.22
C ARG A 5 5.08 -2.79 -8.04
N ILE A 6 3.83 -2.48 -8.35
CA ILE A 6 2.77 -2.32 -7.36
C ILE A 6 1.84 -3.53 -7.47
N ILE A 7 1.59 -4.19 -6.35
CA ILE A 7 0.72 -5.36 -6.27
C ILE A 7 -0.52 -4.97 -5.49
N LEU A 8 -1.70 -5.33 -6.01
CA LEU A 8 -2.99 -5.03 -5.41
C LEU A 8 -3.83 -6.31 -5.33
N LYS A 9 -4.73 -6.35 -4.36
CA LYS A 9 -5.72 -7.43 -4.25
C LYS A 9 -6.87 -7.16 -5.22
N LEU A 10 -7.37 -8.21 -5.88
CA LEU A 10 -8.55 -8.12 -6.75
C LEU A 10 -9.82 -7.87 -5.95
N ASN A 11 -10.84 -7.30 -6.61
CA ASN A 11 -12.21 -7.13 -6.10
C ASN A 11 -12.31 -6.26 -4.84
N SER A 12 -11.49 -5.23 -4.77
CA SER A 12 -11.48 -4.27 -3.68
C SER A 12 -11.68 -2.86 -4.22
N LYS A 13 -12.57 -2.08 -3.60
CA LYS A 13 -12.74 -0.67 -3.95
C LYS A 13 -11.46 0.12 -3.73
N PHE A 14 -10.78 -0.17 -2.64
CA PHE A 14 -9.49 0.45 -2.35
C PHE A 14 -8.48 0.15 -3.45
N SER A 15 -8.35 -1.11 -3.84
CA SER A 15 -7.43 -1.52 -4.91
C SER A 15 -7.78 -0.86 -6.25
N ASN A 16 -9.06 -0.72 -6.57
CA ASN A 16 -9.49 -0.03 -7.79
C ASN A 16 -9.06 1.43 -7.79
N THR A 17 -9.17 2.11 -6.66
CA THR A 17 -8.74 3.51 -6.51
C THR A 17 -7.23 3.63 -6.71
N ILE A 18 -6.44 2.75 -6.08
CA ILE A 18 -4.99 2.72 -6.24
C ILE A 18 -4.61 2.39 -7.69
N SER A 19 -5.31 1.45 -8.32
CA SER A 19 -5.08 1.08 -9.72
C SER A 19 -5.27 2.27 -10.67
N THR A 20 -6.33 3.05 -10.46
CA THR A 20 -6.59 4.24 -11.25
C THR A 20 -5.47 5.27 -11.11
N TRP A 21 -5.01 5.49 -9.90
CA TRP A 21 -3.86 6.38 -9.64
C TRP A 21 -2.58 5.83 -10.27
N ALA A 22 -2.29 4.53 -10.08
CA ALA A 22 -1.07 3.90 -10.56
C ALA A 22 -0.99 3.85 -12.09
N ALA A 23 -2.13 3.82 -12.77
CA ALA A 23 -2.16 3.86 -14.24
C ALA A 23 -1.53 5.14 -14.80
N GLY A 24 -1.51 6.23 -14.03
CA GLY A 24 -0.84 7.47 -14.40
C GLY A 24 0.63 7.51 -14.01
N SER A 25 1.17 6.47 -13.37
CA SER A 25 2.57 6.36 -13.00
C SER A 25 3.26 5.36 -13.93
N CYS A 26 4.59 5.30 -13.86
CA CYS A 26 5.38 4.40 -14.71
C CYS A 26 5.65 3.03 -14.05
N ASN A 27 4.93 2.69 -12.99
CA ASN A 27 5.13 1.43 -12.29
C ASN A 27 4.36 0.29 -12.97
N ASP A 28 4.93 -0.91 -12.96
CA ASP A 28 4.19 -2.11 -13.31
C ASP A 28 3.11 -2.37 -12.26
N LEU A 29 1.91 -2.69 -12.73
CA LEU A 29 0.77 -2.93 -11.87
C LEU A 29 0.32 -4.39 -12.02
N MET A 30 0.15 -5.08 -10.90
CA MET A 30 -0.33 -6.45 -10.86
C MET A 30 -1.48 -6.56 -9.86
N GLN A 31 -2.59 -7.17 -10.28
CA GLN A 31 -3.74 -7.43 -9.41
C GLN A 31 -3.86 -8.94 -9.21
N LEU A 32 -3.85 -9.38 -7.96
CA LEU A 32 -3.87 -10.79 -7.61
C LEU A 32 -5.06 -11.12 -6.72
N SER A 33 -5.67 -12.30 -6.96
CA SER A 33 -6.63 -12.88 -6.01
C SER A 33 -5.89 -13.36 -4.75
N ASP A 34 -6.62 -13.57 -3.66
CA ASP A 34 -6.02 -14.07 -2.43
C ASP A 34 -5.30 -15.41 -2.63
N ARG A 35 -5.78 -16.23 -3.57
CA ARG A 35 -5.14 -17.52 -3.90
C ARG A 35 -3.78 -17.36 -4.55
N ASN A 36 -3.61 -16.31 -5.34
CA ASN A 36 -2.39 -16.07 -6.11
C ASN A 36 -1.42 -15.14 -5.37
N LEU A 37 -1.82 -14.64 -4.21
CA LEU A 37 -1.01 -13.75 -3.40
C LEU A 37 0.05 -14.56 -2.66
N ASP A 38 1.29 -14.46 -3.12
CA ASP A 38 2.43 -15.16 -2.52
C ASP A 38 3.31 -14.16 -1.78
N VAL A 39 3.25 -14.19 -0.45
CA VAL A 39 4.02 -13.30 0.41
C VAL A 39 5.53 -13.44 0.13
N MET A 40 5.99 -14.64 -0.25
CA MET A 40 7.41 -14.87 -0.51
C MET A 40 7.92 -14.15 -1.75
N SER A 41 7.05 -13.88 -2.72
CA SER A 41 7.43 -13.18 -3.96
C SER A 41 7.32 -11.66 -3.86
N ILE A 42 6.79 -11.14 -2.74
CA ILE A 42 6.58 -9.72 -2.50
C ILE A 42 7.56 -9.26 -1.44
N ASP A 43 8.29 -8.17 -1.68
CA ASP A 43 9.36 -7.77 -0.78
C ASP A 43 8.91 -6.82 0.33
N SER A 44 7.75 -6.17 0.20
CA SER A 44 7.33 -5.15 1.16
C SER A 44 5.81 -4.97 1.18
N LEU A 45 5.31 -4.44 2.29
CA LEU A 45 3.89 -4.22 2.53
C LEU A 45 3.65 -2.77 2.93
N LEU A 46 2.78 -2.09 2.18
CA LEU A 46 2.33 -0.74 2.49
C LEU A 46 0.86 -0.79 2.87
N ILE A 47 0.54 -0.36 4.09
CA ILE A 47 -0.81 -0.37 4.63
C ILE A 47 -1.32 1.06 4.77
N PHE A 48 -2.43 1.37 4.09
CA PHE A 48 -3.16 2.61 4.34
C PHE A 48 -4.25 2.34 5.35
N ASN A 49 -4.39 3.24 6.32
CA ASN A 49 -5.45 3.15 7.32
C ASN A 49 -5.92 4.55 7.69
N GLN A 50 -7.00 4.62 8.46
CA GLN A 50 -7.49 5.88 9.04
C GLN A 50 -7.74 5.68 10.53
N ASN A 51 -7.34 6.68 11.32
CA ASN A 51 -7.47 6.67 12.78
C ASN A 51 -6.82 5.43 13.43
N GLN A 52 -5.76 4.92 12.81
CA GLN A 52 -4.98 3.78 13.30
C GLN A 52 -5.80 2.48 13.44
N VAL A 53 -6.92 2.37 12.71
CA VAL A 53 -7.77 1.17 12.72
C VAL A 53 -7.36 0.24 11.59
N LEU A 54 -7.13 -1.04 11.92
CA LEU A 54 -6.82 -2.09 10.95
C LEU A 54 -7.91 -3.14 10.97
N LYS A 55 -8.40 -3.50 9.77
CA LYS A 55 -9.33 -4.62 9.61
C LYS A 55 -8.61 -5.94 9.83
N GLN A 56 -9.35 -7.00 10.13
CA GLN A 56 -8.77 -8.30 10.46
C GLN A 56 -7.94 -8.89 9.32
N ASP A 57 -8.42 -8.80 8.09
CA ASP A 57 -7.70 -9.31 6.91
C ASP A 57 -6.37 -8.58 6.70
N VAL A 58 -6.33 -7.27 6.96
CA VAL A 58 -5.12 -6.46 6.92
C VAL A 58 -4.15 -6.91 8.00
N GLN A 59 -4.64 -7.14 9.22
CA GLN A 59 -3.81 -7.61 10.34
C GLN A 59 -3.20 -8.98 10.04
N GLU A 60 -3.95 -9.87 9.41
CA GLU A 60 -3.46 -11.21 9.03
C GLU A 60 -2.31 -11.12 8.03
N LEU A 61 -2.44 -10.28 7.01
CA LEU A 61 -1.36 -10.06 6.04
C LEU A 61 -0.14 -9.42 6.70
N ARG A 62 -0.35 -8.44 7.57
CA ARG A 62 0.73 -7.82 8.33
C ARG A 62 1.51 -8.86 9.12
N THR A 63 0.80 -9.78 9.79
CA THR A 63 1.42 -10.84 10.57
C THR A 63 2.29 -11.75 9.68
N GLN A 64 1.82 -12.08 8.48
CA GLN A 64 2.58 -12.91 7.54
C GLN A 64 3.86 -12.22 7.09
N PHE A 65 3.79 -10.92 6.74
CA PHE A 65 4.97 -10.16 6.33
C PHE A 65 5.96 -10.01 7.47
N ASP A 66 5.47 -9.77 8.69
CA ASP A 66 6.30 -9.65 9.88
C ASP A 66 7.03 -10.97 10.20
N LYS A 67 6.33 -12.09 10.03
CA LYS A 67 6.92 -13.41 10.24
C LYS A 67 8.17 -13.64 9.38
N TYR A 68 8.16 -13.12 8.14
CA TYR A 68 9.29 -13.24 7.23
C TYR A 68 10.23 -12.04 7.29
N GLN A 69 10.07 -11.20 8.29
CA GLN A 69 10.91 -10.00 8.52
C GLN A 69 10.96 -9.06 7.32
N LYS A 70 9.86 -8.96 6.59
CA LYS A 70 9.76 -8.05 5.44
C LYS A 70 9.36 -6.66 5.89
N PRO A 71 9.85 -5.60 5.22
CA PRO A 71 9.48 -4.22 5.57
C PRO A 71 7.98 -3.98 5.50
N ILE A 72 7.45 -3.30 6.51
CA ILE A 72 6.04 -2.91 6.60
C ILE A 72 5.98 -1.43 6.96
N LEU A 73 5.19 -0.67 6.20
CA LEU A 73 4.92 0.73 6.50
C LEU A 73 3.42 0.94 6.64
N HIS A 74 3.01 1.66 7.68
CA HIS A 74 1.64 2.13 7.88
C HIS A 74 1.57 3.61 7.55
N ILE A 75 0.57 4.00 6.75
CA ILE A 75 0.25 5.40 6.50
C ILE A 75 -1.17 5.67 6.92
N ASP A 76 -1.34 6.50 7.96
CA ASP A 76 -2.65 6.97 8.38
C ASP A 76 -3.00 8.20 7.54
N ILE A 77 -4.05 8.09 6.72
CA ILE A 77 -4.44 9.18 5.82
C ILE A 77 -5.08 10.36 6.55
N ASN A 78 -5.43 10.20 7.81
CA ASN A 78 -5.89 11.29 8.67
C ASN A 78 -4.75 11.96 9.43
N GLY A 79 -3.53 11.47 9.27
CA GLY A 79 -2.32 12.11 9.81
C GLY A 79 -1.83 13.24 8.92
N THR A 80 -0.61 13.71 9.19
CA THR A 80 0.04 14.74 8.37
C THR A 80 0.54 14.14 7.07
N LEU A 81 -0.07 14.51 5.95
CA LEU A 81 0.22 13.90 4.64
C LEU A 81 1.66 14.14 4.19
N ALA A 82 2.22 15.31 4.45
CA ALA A 82 3.60 15.61 4.09
C ALA A 82 4.59 14.71 4.83
N VAL A 83 4.33 14.43 6.11
CA VAL A 83 5.15 13.50 6.91
C VAL A 83 4.99 12.08 6.36
N GLY A 84 3.77 11.67 6.02
CA GLY A 84 3.50 10.37 5.41
C GLY A 84 4.27 10.17 4.11
N LYS A 85 4.29 11.18 3.24
CA LYS A 85 5.05 11.14 1.99
C LYS A 85 6.56 11.00 2.24
N SER A 86 7.10 11.80 3.15
CA SER A 86 8.53 11.73 3.49
C SER A 86 8.90 10.36 4.06
N ASN A 87 8.05 9.82 4.94
CA ASN A 87 8.27 8.50 5.53
C ASN A 87 8.23 7.41 4.45
N LEU A 88 7.31 7.50 3.50
CA LEU A 88 7.20 6.55 2.40
C LEU A 88 8.46 6.55 1.55
N ASP A 89 8.92 7.73 1.13
CA ASP A 89 10.11 7.85 0.30
C ASP A 89 11.35 7.29 1.00
N LEU A 90 11.53 7.62 2.27
CA LEU A 90 12.65 7.10 3.06
C LEU A 90 12.57 5.58 3.26
N TRP A 91 11.38 5.07 3.50
CA TRP A 91 11.15 3.64 3.71
C TRP A 91 11.48 2.83 2.45
N ILE A 92 11.04 3.30 1.29
CA ILE A 92 11.34 2.66 0.01
C ILE A 92 12.85 2.67 -0.24
N GLU A 93 13.50 3.79 -0.01
CA GLU A 93 14.94 3.94 -0.22
C GLU A 93 15.75 3.05 0.74
N ARG A 94 15.43 3.09 2.02
CA ARG A 94 16.17 2.33 3.05
C ARG A 94 16.04 0.83 2.88
N ASN A 95 14.86 0.36 2.49
CA ASN A 95 14.57 -1.06 2.37
C ASN A 95 14.72 -1.56 0.93
N LYS A 96 15.03 -0.67 -0.02
CA LYS A 96 15.16 -1.00 -1.44
C LYS A 96 13.93 -1.74 -1.94
N CYS A 97 12.76 -1.20 -1.62
CA CYS A 97 11.49 -1.82 -1.97
C CYS A 97 11.30 -1.83 -3.49
N ARG A 98 11.02 -2.99 -4.05
CA ARG A 98 10.81 -3.16 -5.51
C ARG A 98 9.42 -3.64 -5.85
N SER A 99 8.90 -4.61 -5.09
CA SER A 99 7.57 -5.20 -5.30
C SER A 99 6.74 -4.95 -4.05
N VAL A 100 5.92 -3.90 -4.07
CA VAL A 100 5.18 -3.44 -2.90
C VAL A 100 3.72 -3.87 -3.03
N LEU A 101 3.22 -4.61 -2.03
CA LEU A 101 1.79 -4.86 -1.89
C LEU A 101 1.16 -3.68 -1.15
N ILE A 102 0.18 -3.04 -1.77
CA ILE A 102 -0.55 -1.93 -1.16
C ILE A 102 -1.94 -2.40 -0.79
N ILE A 103 -2.28 -2.29 0.49
CA ILE A 103 -3.58 -2.71 1.01
C ILE A 103 -4.20 -1.63 1.89
N GLY A 104 -5.52 -1.70 2.03
CA GLY A 104 -6.30 -0.81 2.88
C GLY A 104 -7.76 -1.24 2.88
N ALA A 105 -8.54 -0.73 3.82
CA ALA A 105 -9.97 -1.02 3.89
C ALA A 105 -10.72 -0.24 2.81
N ASP A 106 -11.83 -0.81 2.32
CA ASP A 106 -12.61 -0.20 1.25
C ASP A 106 -13.23 1.15 1.63
N ASP A 107 -13.52 1.37 2.92
CA ASP A 107 -14.07 2.64 3.39
C ASP A 107 -13.09 3.81 3.26
N LEU A 108 -11.80 3.55 3.05
CA LEU A 108 -10.82 4.61 2.81
C LEU A 108 -11.11 5.41 1.54
N VAL A 109 -11.78 4.81 0.55
CA VAL A 109 -12.10 5.51 -0.70
C VAL A 109 -13.07 6.69 -0.47
N ASP A 110 -13.83 6.67 0.61
CA ASP A 110 -14.74 7.74 0.97
C ASP A 110 -14.04 8.91 1.68
N ASN A 111 -12.77 8.75 2.01
CA ASN A 111 -11.99 9.79 2.66
C ASN A 111 -11.16 10.56 1.62
N VAL A 112 -11.44 11.85 1.49
CA VAL A 112 -10.78 12.74 0.53
C VAL A 112 -9.25 12.78 0.72
N ASN A 113 -8.76 12.47 1.91
CA ASN A 113 -7.34 12.49 2.21
C ASN A 113 -6.58 11.39 1.44
N LEU A 114 -7.23 10.28 1.10
CA LEU A 114 -6.59 9.26 0.28
C LEU A 114 -6.19 9.84 -1.09
N GLU A 115 -7.11 10.49 -1.77
CA GLU A 115 -6.84 11.12 -3.06
C GLU A 115 -5.77 12.20 -2.94
N ARG A 116 -5.86 13.04 -1.90
CA ARG A 116 -4.87 14.08 -1.64
C ARG A 116 -3.48 13.49 -1.46
N PHE A 117 -3.36 12.41 -0.70
CA PHE A 117 -2.08 11.75 -0.48
C PHE A 117 -1.54 11.17 -1.77
N LEU A 118 -2.34 10.44 -2.53
CA LEU A 118 -1.92 9.84 -3.80
C LEU A 118 -1.47 10.91 -4.79
N ASN A 119 -2.18 12.02 -4.88
CA ASN A 119 -1.81 13.12 -5.78
C ASN A 119 -0.49 13.78 -5.36
N SER A 120 -0.14 13.76 -4.07
CA SER A 120 1.11 14.31 -3.58
C SER A 120 2.33 13.46 -3.97
N LEU A 121 2.10 12.20 -4.36
CA LEU A 121 3.17 11.27 -4.76
C LEU A 121 3.57 11.42 -6.22
N ASN A 122 2.80 12.14 -7.00
CA ASN A 122 3.07 12.36 -8.42
C ASN A 122 3.93 13.59 -8.66
#